data_6c54ff180a0c47161b1c3632c73da5c4
#
_entry.id   6c54ff180a0c47161b1c3632c73da5c4
#
_cell.length_a   1.000
_cell.length_b   1.000
_cell.length_c   1.000
_cell.angle_alpha   90.00
_cell.angle_beta   90.00
_cell.angle_gamma   90.00
#
_symmetry.space_group_name_H-M   'P 1'
#
loop_
_entity.id
_entity.type
_entity.pdbx_description
1 polymer ?
#
loop_
_entity_poly.entity_id
_entity_poly.type
_entity_poly.pdbx_seq_one_letter_code
_entity_poly.pdbx_strand_id
1 'polypeptide(L)'
;KSYEFNKYKSKSKEKKFDLEVLNKNKSFQFNRNKKYKSLIEGTNLTKDLVSEPGNILHPDEYAKRLLQLRKFGLKVKVFDKKKLKKLGMNALLGVGQGSIRGSYLVILEWKGAGAKKKPLAFVGKGVCFDTGGISLKPAKFMEDMTYDMAGSAVVVGLMKNLALRKAKINAIGVVGLVENMPGGNAQRPGDIVKSYSGKTIEVLNTDAEGRLVLADALT
;
A
#
# COMPACT_ATOMS: atom_id res chain seq x y z
N LYS A 1 5.74 -19.22 -15.14
CA LYS A 1 5.45 -19.69 -13.78
C LYS A 1 4.25 -18.93 -13.24
N SER A 2 3.29 -19.63 -12.64
CA SER A 2 2.24 -19.00 -11.82
C SER A 2 2.89 -18.34 -10.61
N TYR A 3 2.27 -17.26 -10.08
CA TYR A 3 2.75 -16.62 -8.86
C TYR A 3 2.52 -17.54 -7.65
N GLU A 4 3.53 -17.69 -6.81
CA GLU A 4 3.47 -18.41 -5.55
C GLU A 4 4.24 -17.60 -4.48
N PHE A 5 3.62 -17.44 -3.31
CA PHE A 5 4.27 -16.82 -2.16
C PHE A 5 4.81 -17.92 -1.23
N ASN A 6 6.10 -18.23 -1.39
CA ASN A 6 6.76 -19.32 -0.64
C ASN A 6 7.83 -18.83 0.33
N LYS A 7 7.85 -17.52 0.62
CA LYS A 7 8.94 -16.86 1.35
C LYS A 7 9.19 -17.45 2.75
N TYR A 8 8.14 -17.91 3.42
CA TYR A 8 8.20 -18.43 4.79
C TYR A 8 7.94 -19.94 4.90
N LYS A 9 7.79 -20.60 3.77
CA LYS A 9 7.59 -22.05 3.73
C LYS A 9 8.94 -22.76 3.78
N SER A 10 9.02 -23.89 4.50
CA SER A 10 10.14 -24.82 4.39
C SER A 10 10.29 -25.22 2.92
N LYS A 11 11.54 -25.39 2.45
CA LYS A 11 11.82 -25.70 1.03
C LYS A 11 11.01 -26.94 0.60
N SER A 12 9.92 -26.73 -0.13
CA SER A 12 9.27 -27.77 -0.90
C SER A 12 10.07 -28.03 -2.16
N LYS A 13 10.12 -29.28 -2.64
CA LYS A 13 10.72 -29.58 -3.95
C LYS A 13 9.99 -28.76 -4.99
N GLU A 14 10.65 -27.74 -5.57
CA GLU A 14 10.08 -26.99 -6.67
C GLU A 14 9.79 -27.95 -7.84
N LYS A 15 8.52 -28.08 -8.22
CA LYS A 15 8.16 -28.70 -9.48
C LYS A 15 8.60 -27.77 -10.59
N LYS A 16 9.70 -28.11 -11.26
CA LYS A 16 10.12 -27.40 -12.48
C LYS A 16 9.22 -27.88 -13.63
N PHE A 17 8.49 -26.96 -14.21
CA PHE A 17 7.81 -27.18 -15.48
C PHE A 17 8.61 -26.50 -16.57
N ASP A 18 9.03 -27.26 -17.59
CA ASP A 18 9.56 -26.70 -18.82
C ASP A 18 8.39 -26.37 -19.74
N LEU A 19 8.27 -25.10 -20.07
CA LEU A 19 7.20 -24.60 -20.93
C LEU A 19 7.85 -24.18 -22.26
N GLU A 20 7.63 -24.98 -23.31
CA GLU A 20 8.05 -24.64 -24.66
C GLU A 20 6.91 -23.90 -25.37
N VAL A 21 7.18 -22.64 -25.72
CA VAL A 21 6.21 -21.84 -26.50
C VAL A 21 6.57 -21.95 -27.98
N LEU A 22 5.82 -22.79 -28.68
CA LEU A 22 5.91 -22.91 -30.14
C LEU A 22 5.25 -21.70 -30.80
N ASN A 23 6.06 -20.82 -31.39
CA ASN A 23 5.55 -19.68 -32.12
C ASN A 23 5.99 -19.74 -33.60
N LYS A 24 4.97 -19.80 -34.50
CA LYS A 24 5.20 -19.74 -35.95
C LYS A 24 5.78 -18.41 -36.43
N ASN A 25 5.64 -17.35 -35.59
CA ASN A 25 6.09 -16.01 -35.92
C ASN A 25 7.43 -15.70 -35.23
N LYS A 26 8.54 -15.80 -35.94
CA LYS A 26 9.90 -15.56 -35.40
C LYS A 26 10.11 -14.17 -34.78
N SER A 27 9.18 -13.24 -34.98
CA SER A 27 9.23 -11.88 -34.41
C SER A 27 8.72 -11.76 -32.96
N PHE A 28 8.03 -12.78 -32.43
CA PHE A 28 7.51 -12.74 -31.07
C PHE A 28 8.61 -13.13 -30.07
N GLN A 29 9.21 -12.16 -29.43
CA GLN A 29 10.17 -12.35 -28.34
C GLN A 29 9.58 -11.87 -27.03
N PHE A 30 8.99 -12.78 -26.26
CA PHE A 30 8.35 -12.49 -24.96
C PHE A 30 9.31 -11.73 -24.02
N ASN A 31 10.57 -12.11 -23.99
CA ASN A 31 11.58 -11.49 -23.12
C ASN A 31 12.00 -10.06 -23.53
N ARG A 32 11.73 -9.62 -24.76
CA ARG A 32 12.08 -8.26 -25.24
C ARG A 32 10.98 -7.24 -24.95
N ASN A 33 9.77 -7.65 -24.59
CA ASN A 33 8.71 -6.70 -24.35
C ASN A 33 8.77 -6.12 -22.93
N LYS A 34 9.48 -5.00 -22.81
CA LYS A 34 9.68 -4.26 -21.55
C LYS A 34 8.36 -3.91 -20.84
N LYS A 35 7.29 -3.70 -21.60
CA LYS A 35 5.97 -3.38 -21.06
C LYS A 35 5.40 -4.54 -20.25
N TYR A 36 5.41 -5.76 -20.80
CA TYR A 36 4.88 -6.93 -20.08
C TYR A 36 5.75 -7.33 -18.89
N LYS A 37 7.09 -7.25 -19.03
CA LYS A 37 7.98 -7.49 -17.90
C LYS A 37 7.71 -6.52 -16.74
N SER A 38 7.56 -5.24 -17.04
CA SER A 38 7.26 -4.22 -16.03
C SER A 38 5.90 -4.45 -15.36
N LEU A 39 4.89 -4.90 -16.14
CA LEU A 39 3.57 -5.23 -15.61
C LEU A 39 3.65 -6.41 -14.64
N ILE A 40 4.34 -7.49 -15.03
CA ILE A 40 4.53 -8.66 -14.17
C ILE A 40 5.26 -8.27 -12.88
N GLU A 41 6.32 -7.48 -12.96
CA GLU A 41 7.08 -7.05 -11.78
C GLU A 41 6.25 -6.15 -10.85
N GLY A 42 5.42 -5.27 -11.38
CA GLY A 42 4.48 -4.45 -10.58
C GLY A 42 3.43 -5.31 -9.90
N THR A 43 2.80 -6.22 -10.67
CA THR A 43 1.78 -7.13 -10.16
C THR A 43 2.35 -8.09 -9.09
N ASN A 44 3.55 -8.63 -9.31
CA ASN A 44 4.17 -9.51 -8.32
C ASN A 44 4.49 -8.74 -7.03
N LEU A 45 4.98 -7.49 -7.11
CA LEU A 45 5.17 -6.68 -5.91
C LEU A 45 3.87 -6.46 -5.15
N THR A 46 2.76 -6.18 -5.86
CA THR A 46 1.44 -6.08 -5.22
C THR A 46 1.07 -7.37 -4.47
N LYS A 47 1.20 -8.51 -5.15
CA LYS A 47 0.89 -9.82 -4.57
C LYS A 47 1.80 -10.16 -3.39
N ASP A 48 3.11 -9.87 -3.49
CA ASP A 48 4.05 -10.07 -2.40
C ASP A 48 3.66 -9.27 -1.16
N LEU A 49 3.31 -7.97 -1.34
CA LEU A 49 2.90 -7.11 -0.23
C LEU A 49 1.61 -7.62 0.44
N VAL A 50 0.62 -8.03 -0.34
CA VAL A 50 -0.68 -8.52 0.17
C VAL A 50 -0.54 -9.89 0.86
N SER A 51 0.45 -10.70 0.46
CA SER A 51 0.69 -12.02 1.05
C SER A 51 1.60 -12.01 2.28
N GLU A 52 2.18 -10.85 2.62
CA GLU A 52 3.03 -10.74 3.82
C GLU A 52 2.18 -10.77 5.10
N PRO A 53 2.60 -11.50 6.14
CA PRO A 53 1.90 -11.49 7.42
C PRO A 53 2.08 -10.14 8.15
N GLY A 54 1.10 -9.74 8.97
CA GLY A 54 1.07 -8.45 9.65
C GLY A 54 2.24 -8.19 10.61
N ASN A 55 2.81 -9.24 11.22
CA ASN A 55 4.01 -9.12 12.05
C ASN A 55 5.28 -8.76 11.26
N ILE A 56 5.26 -8.95 9.96
CA ILE A 56 6.36 -8.60 9.04
C ILE A 56 6.05 -7.30 8.31
N LEU A 57 4.89 -7.19 7.65
CA LEU A 57 4.51 -5.99 6.89
C LEU A 57 3.63 -5.06 7.73
N HIS A 58 4.13 -4.65 8.89
CA HIS A 58 3.53 -3.57 9.68
C HIS A 58 3.87 -2.19 9.08
N PRO A 59 3.21 -1.09 9.48
CA PRO A 59 3.36 0.23 8.85
C PRO A 59 4.82 0.73 8.75
N ASP A 60 5.63 0.50 9.80
CA ASP A 60 7.03 0.95 9.84
C ASP A 60 7.87 0.24 8.76
N GLU A 61 7.75 -1.08 8.65
CA GLU A 61 8.48 -1.87 7.64
C GLU A 61 7.95 -1.55 6.23
N TYR A 62 6.65 -1.36 6.08
CA TYR A 62 6.08 -1.02 4.79
C TYR A 62 6.60 0.34 4.30
N ALA A 63 6.57 1.38 5.13
CA ALA A 63 7.14 2.68 4.79
C ALA A 63 8.62 2.59 4.41
N LYS A 64 9.41 1.78 5.13
CA LYS A 64 10.82 1.50 4.83
C LYS A 64 11.01 0.81 3.47
N ARG A 65 10.18 -0.20 3.15
CA ARG A 65 10.23 -0.88 1.83
C ARG A 65 9.91 0.07 0.69
N LEU A 66 8.97 1.00 0.88
CA LEU A 66 8.62 1.99 -0.16
C LEU A 66 9.78 2.92 -0.49
N LEU A 67 10.64 3.27 0.46
CA LEU A 67 11.84 4.06 0.19
C LEU A 67 12.78 3.39 -0.82
N GLN A 68 12.82 2.05 -0.87
CA GLN A 68 13.65 1.32 -1.83
C GLN A 68 13.21 1.51 -3.29
N LEU A 69 11.98 1.98 -3.53
CA LEU A 69 11.49 2.25 -4.88
C LEU A 69 12.19 3.43 -5.54
N ARG A 70 12.95 4.23 -4.78
CA ARG A 70 13.83 5.30 -5.32
C ARG A 70 14.82 4.77 -6.35
N LYS A 71 15.28 3.53 -6.22
CA LYS A 71 16.19 2.88 -7.19
C LYS A 71 15.61 2.75 -8.61
N PHE A 72 14.28 2.84 -8.74
CA PHE A 72 13.60 2.82 -10.04
C PHE A 72 13.32 4.22 -10.60
N GLY A 73 13.79 5.29 -9.92
CA GLY A 73 13.60 6.69 -10.34
C GLY A 73 12.33 7.34 -9.79
N LEU A 74 11.64 6.70 -8.84
CA LEU A 74 10.54 7.32 -8.11
C LEU A 74 11.08 8.28 -7.05
N LYS A 75 10.46 9.46 -6.93
CA LYS A 75 10.68 10.33 -5.77
C LYS A 75 9.73 9.86 -4.67
N VAL A 76 10.30 9.43 -3.54
CA VAL A 76 9.54 8.91 -2.41
C VAL A 76 9.71 9.82 -1.21
N LYS A 77 8.58 10.29 -0.66
CA LYS A 77 8.51 11.06 0.60
C LYS A 77 7.73 10.24 1.62
N VAL A 78 8.26 10.15 2.82
CA VAL A 78 7.59 9.49 3.96
C VAL A 78 7.31 10.54 5.02
N PHE A 79 6.07 10.68 5.42
CA PHE A 79 5.62 11.51 6.53
C PHE A 79 5.30 10.60 7.71
N ASP A 80 6.04 10.76 8.77
CA ASP A 80 5.88 10.03 10.03
C ASP A 80 4.79 10.66 10.92
N LYS A 81 4.48 10.01 12.03
CA LYS A 81 3.49 10.46 13.03
C LYS A 81 3.72 11.92 13.45
N LYS A 82 4.99 12.35 13.65
CA LYS A 82 5.32 13.74 14.04
C LYS A 82 4.95 14.73 12.94
N LYS A 83 5.27 14.41 11.69
CA LYS A 83 4.92 15.24 10.53
C LYS A 83 3.42 15.28 10.29
N LEU A 84 2.73 14.12 10.37
CA LEU A 84 1.27 14.01 10.21
C LEU A 84 0.53 14.87 11.26
N LYS A 85 0.99 14.83 12.52
CA LYS A 85 0.44 15.67 13.60
C LYS A 85 0.58 17.15 13.30
N LYS A 86 1.75 17.59 12.79
CA LYS A 86 1.97 19.00 12.39
C LYS A 86 1.07 19.43 11.24
N LEU A 87 0.71 18.51 10.35
CA LEU A 87 -0.21 18.76 9.24
C LEU A 87 -1.68 18.73 9.65
N GLY A 88 -2.02 18.23 10.84
CA GLY A 88 -3.39 18.07 11.28
C GLY A 88 -4.13 16.89 10.66
N MET A 89 -3.41 15.86 10.19
CA MET A 89 -3.97 14.63 9.61
C MET A 89 -4.49 13.69 10.71
N ASN A 90 -5.45 14.18 11.52
CA ASN A 90 -5.86 13.46 12.72
C ASN A 90 -6.86 12.33 12.44
N ALA A 91 -7.53 12.33 11.27
CA ALA A 91 -8.38 11.21 10.89
C ALA A 91 -7.53 9.95 10.64
N LEU A 92 -6.44 10.07 9.92
CA LEU A 92 -5.46 8.98 9.72
C LEU A 92 -4.79 8.58 11.04
N LEU A 93 -4.36 9.57 11.84
CA LEU A 93 -3.68 9.32 13.11
C LEU A 93 -4.59 8.64 14.13
N GLY A 94 -5.89 8.98 14.15
CA GLY A 94 -6.88 8.36 15.01
C GLY A 94 -7.00 6.85 14.80
N VAL A 95 -6.96 6.41 13.55
CA VAL A 95 -7.01 4.97 13.23
C VAL A 95 -5.81 4.24 13.83
N GLY A 96 -4.61 4.77 13.70
CA GLY A 96 -3.38 4.11 14.14
C GLY A 96 -3.04 4.30 15.62
N GLN A 97 -3.83 5.07 16.38
CA GLN A 97 -3.42 5.45 17.75
C GLN A 97 -3.49 4.31 18.77
N GLY A 98 -4.27 3.26 18.50
CA GLY A 98 -4.32 2.07 19.33
C GLY A 98 -3.15 1.10 19.16
N SER A 99 -2.42 1.20 18.05
CA SER A 99 -1.27 0.36 17.77
C SER A 99 0.02 0.93 18.39
N ILE A 100 0.94 0.01 18.74
CA ILE A 100 2.34 0.36 19.10
C ILE A 100 3.17 0.76 17.88
N ARG A 101 2.68 0.51 16.67
CA ARG A 101 3.35 0.84 15.40
C ARG A 101 3.14 2.30 15.02
N GLY A 102 4.02 2.81 14.16
CA GLY A 102 3.87 4.14 13.61
C GLY A 102 2.72 4.27 12.62
N SER A 103 2.32 5.52 12.35
CA SER A 103 1.39 5.88 11.27
C SER A 103 2.13 6.72 10.24
N TYR A 104 1.92 6.46 8.96
CA TYR A 104 2.66 7.11 7.88
C TYR A 104 1.75 7.54 6.74
N LEU A 105 2.12 8.62 6.05
CA LEU A 105 1.68 8.92 4.70
C LEU A 105 2.89 8.83 3.79
N VAL A 106 2.80 8.02 2.74
CA VAL A 106 3.89 7.90 1.77
C VAL A 106 3.42 8.41 0.41
N ILE A 107 4.21 9.32 -0.17
CA ILE A 107 3.97 9.89 -1.49
C ILE A 107 5.03 9.35 -2.44
N LEU A 108 4.58 8.74 -3.52
CA LEU A 108 5.37 8.19 -4.61
C LEU A 108 5.15 9.06 -5.86
N GLU A 109 6.17 9.73 -6.38
CA GLU A 109 6.05 10.63 -7.52
C GLU A 109 6.83 10.08 -8.71
N TRP A 110 6.16 9.95 -9.84
CA TRP A 110 6.74 9.62 -11.14
C TRP A 110 6.60 10.80 -12.09
N LYS A 111 7.70 11.27 -12.65
CA LYS A 111 7.77 12.38 -13.62
C LYS A 111 8.24 11.85 -14.98
N GLY A 112 7.32 11.25 -15.73
CA GLY A 112 7.61 10.68 -17.05
C GLY A 112 7.18 11.54 -18.23
N ALA A 113 6.42 12.61 -17.98
CA ALA A 113 6.02 13.63 -18.95
C ALA A 113 6.53 15.01 -18.52
N GLY A 114 6.59 15.95 -19.43
CA GLY A 114 7.06 17.31 -19.13
C GLY A 114 6.32 17.97 -17.96
N ALA A 115 6.97 18.95 -17.31
CA ALA A 115 6.46 19.63 -16.11
C ALA A 115 5.08 20.28 -16.26
N LYS A 116 4.68 20.65 -17.48
CA LYS A 116 3.37 21.27 -17.77
C LYS A 116 2.19 20.29 -17.72
N LYS A 117 2.44 18.96 -17.77
CA LYS A 117 1.37 17.95 -17.70
C LYS A 117 0.99 17.66 -16.25
N LYS A 118 -0.30 17.86 -15.91
CA LYS A 118 -0.85 17.52 -14.61
C LYS A 118 -0.67 16.03 -14.33
N PRO A 119 -0.30 15.65 -13.08
CA PRO A 119 -0.17 14.23 -12.70
C PRO A 119 -1.54 13.57 -12.51
N LEU A 120 -1.60 12.28 -12.78
CA LEU A 120 -2.69 11.42 -12.32
C LEU A 120 -2.40 11.04 -10.86
N ALA A 121 -3.39 11.17 -9.99
CA ALA A 121 -3.28 10.77 -8.59
C ALA A 121 -3.94 9.40 -8.37
N PHE A 122 -3.24 8.55 -7.63
CA PHE A 122 -3.70 7.23 -7.19
C PHE A 122 -3.57 7.17 -5.67
N VAL A 123 -4.69 6.93 -4.99
CA VAL A 123 -4.72 6.90 -3.53
C VAL A 123 -5.09 5.50 -3.06
N GLY A 124 -4.37 4.97 -2.08
CA GLY A 124 -4.55 3.61 -1.60
C GLY A 124 -4.65 3.50 -0.08
N LYS A 125 -5.65 2.76 0.38
CA LYS A 125 -5.79 2.34 1.77
C LYS A 125 -4.67 1.38 2.13
N GLY A 126 -3.97 1.64 3.24
CA GLY A 126 -2.85 0.85 3.72
C GLY A 126 -2.98 0.45 5.19
N VAL A 127 -4.12 -0.11 5.56
CA VAL A 127 -4.32 -0.68 6.90
C VAL A 127 -3.62 -2.05 6.95
N CYS A 128 -2.42 -2.09 7.53
CA CYS A 128 -1.55 -3.28 7.49
C CYS A 128 -2.11 -4.48 8.25
N PHE A 129 -2.90 -4.22 9.27
CA PHE A 129 -3.75 -5.19 9.94
C PHE A 129 -4.97 -4.47 10.53
N ASP A 130 -6.14 -5.07 10.43
CA ASP A 130 -7.39 -4.47 10.90
C ASP A 130 -8.14 -5.42 11.83
N THR A 131 -8.12 -5.10 13.12
CA THR A 131 -8.95 -5.78 14.11
C THR A 131 -10.35 -5.18 14.26
N GLY A 132 -10.63 -4.05 13.58
CA GLY A 132 -11.79 -3.21 13.82
C GLY A 132 -11.55 -2.15 14.90
N GLY A 133 -10.42 -2.21 15.61
CA GLY A 133 -10.18 -1.32 16.76
C GLY A 133 -11.06 -1.68 17.95
N ILE A 134 -11.67 -0.67 18.60
CA ILE A 134 -12.63 -0.90 19.72
C ILE A 134 -13.92 -1.55 19.21
N SER A 135 -14.37 -1.26 17.99
CA SER A 135 -15.45 -1.98 17.31
C SER A 135 -14.91 -3.32 16.77
N LEU A 136 -14.49 -4.20 17.67
CA LEU A 136 -13.72 -5.40 17.40
C LEU A 136 -14.45 -6.37 16.47
N LYS A 137 -13.77 -6.83 15.42
CA LYS A 137 -14.27 -7.88 14.54
C LYS A 137 -14.38 -9.23 15.27
N PRO A 138 -15.33 -10.11 14.86
CA PRO A 138 -15.30 -11.52 15.28
C PRO A 138 -13.95 -12.16 14.94
N ALA A 139 -13.49 -13.10 15.78
CA ALA A 139 -12.23 -13.81 15.56
C ALA A 139 -12.21 -14.59 14.22
N LYS A 140 -13.36 -15.09 13.80
CA LYS A 140 -13.52 -15.83 12.52
C LYS A 140 -13.16 -14.92 11.34
N PHE A 141 -12.20 -15.34 10.53
CA PHE A 141 -11.67 -14.61 9.37
C PHE A 141 -10.89 -13.34 9.69
N MET A 142 -10.57 -13.07 10.96
CA MET A 142 -9.71 -11.92 11.31
C MET A 142 -8.29 -12.11 10.77
N GLU A 143 -7.82 -13.35 10.63
CA GLU A 143 -6.54 -13.69 10.03
C GLU A 143 -6.39 -13.20 8.58
N ASP A 144 -7.50 -13.03 7.86
CA ASP A 144 -7.49 -12.51 6.50
C ASP A 144 -7.25 -11.00 6.44
N MET A 145 -7.36 -10.28 7.57
CA MET A 145 -7.20 -8.82 7.63
C MET A 145 -5.77 -8.34 7.37
N THR A 146 -4.84 -9.22 7.09
CA THR A 146 -3.53 -8.90 6.53
C THR A 146 -3.62 -8.27 5.13
N TYR A 147 -4.71 -8.55 4.38
CA TYR A 147 -4.92 -8.00 3.04
C TYR A 147 -5.56 -6.59 3.04
N ASP A 148 -5.93 -6.04 4.17
CA ASP A 148 -6.66 -4.75 4.27
C ASP A 148 -5.82 -3.53 3.83
N MET A 149 -4.62 -3.77 3.44
CA MET A 149 -3.68 -2.85 2.79
C MET A 149 -3.58 -3.06 1.26
N ALA A 150 -4.39 -3.92 0.66
CA ALA A 150 -4.29 -4.27 -0.76
C ALA A 150 -4.46 -3.05 -1.68
N GLY A 151 -5.29 -2.07 -1.32
CA GLY A 151 -5.43 -0.82 -2.07
C GLY A 151 -4.11 -0.07 -2.20
N SER A 152 -3.34 0.05 -1.13
CA SER A 152 -2.00 0.65 -1.16
C SER A 152 -1.01 -0.19 -1.97
N ALA A 153 -1.08 -1.52 -1.85
CA ALA A 153 -0.21 -2.43 -2.61
C ALA A 153 -0.42 -2.30 -4.12
N VAL A 154 -1.68 -2.14 -4.57
CA VAL A 154 -2.00 -1.88 -5.99
C VAL A 154 -1.39 -0.56 -6.46
N VAL A 155 -1.52 0.51 -5.67
CA VAL A 155 -0.89 1.81 -5.99
C VAL A 155 0.63 1.66 -6.10
N VAL A 156 1.25 0.97 -5.15
CA VAL A 156 2.71 0.74 -5.13
C VAL A 156 3.18 -0.08 -6.35
N GLY A 157 2.48 -1.16 -6.67
CA GLY A 157 2.77 -1.98 -7.85
C GLY A 157 2.61 -1.21 -9.16
N LEU A 158 1.55 -0.37 -9.26
CA LEU A 158 1.33 0.52 -10.40
C LEU A 158 2.47 1.53 -10.53
N MET A 159 2.87 2.21 -9.46
CA MET A 159 3.95 3.19 -9.50
C MET A 159 5.29 2.55 -9.90
N LYS A 160 5.60 1.35 -9.40
CA LYS A 160 6.77 0.56 -9.85
C LYS A 160 6.67 0.23 -11.35
N ASN A 161 5.51 -0.21 -11.83
CA ASN A 161 5.30 -0.49 -13.26
C ASN A 161 5.56 0.73 -14.13
N LEU A 162 4.99 1.90 -13.77
CA LEU A 162 5.18 3.16 -14.49
C LEU A 162 6.66 3.54 -14.58
N ALA A 163 7.39 3.40 -13.49
CA ALA A 163 8.81 3.70 -13.43
C ALA A 163 9.64 2.73 -14.30
N LEU A 164 9.42 1.43 -14.18
CA LEU A 164 10.17 0.40 -14.93
C LEU A 164 9.99 0.52 -16.44
N ARG A 165 8.76 0.80 -16.90
CA ARG A 165 8.50 0.98 -18.34
C ARG A 165 8.80 2.38 -18.85
N LYS A 166 9.25 3.30 -17.97
CA LYS A 166 9.48 4.72 -18.28
C LYS A 166 8.25 5.36 -18.95
N ALA A 167 7.08 5.20 -18.31
CA ALA A 167 5.82 5.68 -18.85
C ALA A 167 5.83 7.20 -19.06
N LYS A 168 5.37 7.66 -20.24
CA LYS A 168 5.33 9.09 -20.62
C LYS A 168 4.12 9.84 -20.00
N ILE A 169 3.93 9.66 -18.69
CA ILE A 169 2.91 10.35 -17.88
C ILE A 169 3.52 10.85 -16.57
N ASN A 170 2.91 11.85 -15.97
CA ASN A 170 3.18 12.19 -14.58
C ASN A 170 2.16 11.48 -13.70
N ALA A 171 2.61 10.90 -12.60
CA ALA A 171 1.75 10.20 -11.65
C ALA A 171 2.20 10.44 -10.21
N ILE A 172 1.23 10.46 -9.31
CA ILE A 172 1.44 10.53 -7.86
C ILE A 172 0.67 9.39 -7.22
N GLY A 173 1.35 8.52 -6.50
CA GLY A 173 0.76 7.55 -5.60
C GLY A 173 0.78 8.08 -4.17
N VAL A 174 -0.35 8.03 -3.47
CA VAL A 174 -0.46 8.41 -2.06
C VAL A 174 -1.01 7.23 -1.29
N VAL A 175 -0.31 6.79 -0.25
CA VAL A 175 -0.75 5.67 0.59
C VAL A 175 -0.66 6.04 2.07
N GLY A 176 -1.77 5.89 2.79
CA GLY A 176 -1.82 6.03 4.23
C GLY A 176 -1.57 4.67 4.87
N LEU A 177 -0.56 4.56 5.71
CA LEU A 177 -0.14 3.30 6.33
C LEU A 177 -0.39 3.37 7.83
N VAL A 178 -1.26 2.51 8.32
CA VAL A 178 -1.65 2.40 9.72
C VAL A 178 -1.92 0.94 10.09
N GLU A 179 -2.14 0.70 11.38
CA GLU A 179 -2.62 -0.57 11.90
C GLU A 179 -3.76 -0.26 12.86
N ASN A 180 -4.95 -0.82 12.62
CA ASN A 180 -6.14 -0.58 13.43
C ASN A 180 -6.25 -1.65 14.52
N MET A 181 -5.85 -1.29 15.73
CA MET A 181 -5.73 -2.22 16.85
C MET A 181 -6.53 -1.72 18.07
N PRO A 182 -7.08 -2.63 18.89
CA PRO A 182 -7.58 -2.28 20.21
C PRO A 182 -6.40 -1.91 21.11
N GLY A 183 -6.62 -1.04 22.07
CA GLY A 183 -5.58 -0.64 23.02
C GLY A 183 -6.07 0.46 23.95
N GLY A 184 -5.32 0.74 25.00
CA GLY A 184 -5.68 1.77 25.97
C GLY A 184 -5.75 3.19 25.41
N ASN A 185 -5.12 3.43 24.25
CA ASN A 185 -5.15 4.71 23.54
C ASN A 185 -5.93 4.63 22.21
N ALA A 186 -6.67 3.53 21.95
CA ALA A 186 -7.41 3.37 20.72
C ALA A 186 -8.55 4.40 20.58
N GLN A 187 -8.84 4.77 19.33
CA GLN A 187 -10.02 5.58 19.00
C GLN A 187 -11.30 4.83 19.38
N ARG A 188 -12.30 5.56 19.92
CA ARG A 188 -13.55 4.97 20.41
C ARG A 188 -14.72 5.41 19.55
N PRO A 189 -15.78 4.63 19.46
CA PRO A 189 -17.06 5.14 18.96
C PRO A 189 -17.50 6.38 19.76
N GLY A 190 -17.93 7.42 19.03
CA GLY A 190 -18.27 8.73 19.60
C GLY A 190 -17.10 9.73 19.66
N ASP A 191 -15.86 9.31 19.42
CA ASP A 191 -14.74 10.25 19.34
C ASP A 191 -14.88 11.16 18.11
N ILE A 192 -14.50 12.44 18.28
CA ILE A 192 -14.52 13.45 17.21
C ILE A 192 -13.08 13.76 16.84
N VAL A 193 -12.76 13.64 15.55
CA VAL A 193 -11.45 13.99 14.99
C VAL A 193 -11.58 15.13 14.00
N LYS A 194 -10.55 15.99 13.91
CA LYS A 194 -10.44 17.02 12.89
C LYS A 194 -9.54 16.53 11.78
N SER A 195 -10.08 16.40 10.57
CA SER A 195 -9.34 15.97 9.38
C SER A 195 -8.42 17.08 8.83
N TYR A 196 -7.53 16.72 7.91
CA TYR A 196 -6.62 17.65 7.23
C TYR A 196 -7.38 18.78 6.50
N SER A 197 -8.55 18.49 5.95
CA SER A 197 -9.43 19.51 5.34
C SER A 197 -10.01 20.52 6.32
N GLY A 198 -9.79 20.34 7.63
CA GLY A 198 -10.35 21.17 8.69
C GLY A 198 -11.74 20.76 9.16
N LYS A 199 -12.40 19.80 8.50
CA LYS A 199 -13.72 19.28 8.89
C LYS A 199 -13.59 18.33 10.07
N THR A 200 -14.58 18.38 10.97
CA THR A 200 -14.73 17.42 12.07
C THR A 200 -15.49 16.19 11.59
N ILE A 201 -15.08 15.04 12.10
CA ILE A 201 -15.67 13.73 11.79
C ILE A 201 -15.97 13.05 13.12
N GLU A 202 -17.23 12.72 13.37
CA GLU A 202 -17.63 11.84 14.45
C GLU A 202 -17.44 10.39 14.03
N VAL A 203 -16.73 9.62 14.82
CA VAL A 203 -16.41 8.22 14.54
C VAL A 203 -17.44 7.34 15.24
N LEU A 204 -18.45 6.88 14.51
CA LEU A 204 -19.49 6.01 15.07
C LEU A 204 -19.07 4.54 15.14
N ASN A 205 -18.18 4.12 14.28
CA ASN A 205 -17.67 2.76 14.20
C ASN A 205 -16.18 2.78 13.83
N THR A 206 -15.33 2.24 14.69
CA THR A 206 -13.87 2.22 14.47
C THR A 206 -13.44 1.18 13.43
N ASP A 207 -14.34 0.28 13.01
CA ASP A 207 -14.14 -0.66 11.88
C ASP A 207 -14.47 -0.03 10.51
N ALA A 208 -14.81 1.27 10.50
CA ALA A 208 -14.96 2.07 9.28
C ALA A 208 -13.74 2.99 9.06
N GLU A 209 -12.56 2.51 9.41
CA GLU A 209 -11.28 3.21 9.51
C GLU A 209 -10.70 3.61 8.14
N GLY A 210 -10.91 2.78 7.10
CA GLY A 210 -10.34 3.01 5.78
C GLY A 210 -10.73 4.36 5.20
N ARG A 211 -11.98 4.78 5.36
CA ARG A 211 -12.47 6.09 4.92
C ARG A 211 -11.83 7.25 5.69
N LEU A 212 -11.42 7.04 6.96
CA LEU A 212 -10.72 8.05 7.76
C LEU A 212 -9.28 8.24 7.25
N VAL A 213 -8.58 7.15 6.96
CA VAL A 213 -7.25 7.17 6.34
C VAL A 213 -7.29 7.89 5.00
N LEU A 214 -8.29 7.57 4.16
CA LEU A 214 -8.44 8.16 2.83
C LEU A 214 -8.89 9.62 2.87
N ALA A 215 -9.69 10.05 3.85
CA ALA A 215 -10.12 11.43 3.98
C ALA A 215 -8.93 12.41 4.10
N ASP A 216 -7.92 12.05 4.89
CA ASP A 216 -6.71 12.85 5.01
C ASP A 216 -5.77 12.70 3.79
N ALA A 217 -5.72 11.51 3.18
CA ALA A 217 -4.84 11.24 2.04
C ALA A 217 -5.31 11.89 0.72
N LEU A 218 -6.61 12.17 0.58
CA LEU A 218 -7.23 12.78 -0.60
C LEU A 218 -7.22 14.31 -0.58
N THR A 219 -6.96 14.92 0.57
CA THR A 219 -6.92 16.38 0.77
C THR A 219 -5.54 16.95 0.51
#